data_f0f6eeae83dccc281b44769e05ba24cc
#
_entry.id   f0f6eeae83dccc281b44769e05ba24cc
#
_cell.length_a   1.000
_cell.length_b   1.000
_cell.length_c   1.000
_cell.angle_alpha   90.00
_cell.angle_beta   90.00
_cell.angle_gamma   90.00
#
_symmetry.space_group_name_H-M   'P 1'
#
loop_
_entity.id
_entity.type
_entity.pdbx_description
1 polymer ?
#
loop_
_entity_poly.entity_id
_entity_poly.type
_entity_poly.pdbx_seq_one_letter_code
_entity_poly.pdbx_strand_id
1 'polypeptide(L)'
;MQMDHEKFRSSAIWILNGLIIFVTFLAIVSLIIELGGFELSPSAQRDLIIFDWIVVFIFVADTALRWAINGFKLAYLKRNLPDFILTFFFLLLLFVVLGYSPMSLERGWMPLFIDLTIARIFILLSRLYIIGSPIIRALSRKSRTSESRLAPAQLFVLSFAFVILMGTGLFLLPEATNSGGIKVVDALFTATSATCVTGLVVVDTGSYFTRFGQLVTLILIQIGGLGLMTVTTFFSLIAGRGMSVRESVFMSNALNIKSLSKVSNLIISTLSLTFAFEAIGTLFLYITFSGYGNFEWGSAFYYSLYHAISAFCNAGFALFSDNLEGFKGDYIVNMTVTSLIIFGGLGFIVIMNLLHYFRFGIFKKERLSLHTKVVLVITGVLIVSGMLLILATEWKNGLANLPLSTKLMGSYFQSVTPRTAGFNTINMTHLTNACYFMTIILMFIGASPGGTGGGIKTSTFGIFIGTIWSMLRGRINVEMFKRSIPKETVTSALLLTTLTLMLLSVFAFVLLVTEDAAPIHIFFELFSAFGTVGLSAGITPDLTTIGKLIIITTMFIGRVGPLTLMLAISQIRLQRKSIGYEYPEENVMVG
;
A
#
# COMPACT_ATOMS: atom_id res chain seq x y z
N MET A 1 -26.61 43.80 -12.12
CA MET A 1 -25.21 43.53 -12.58
C MET A 1 -24.46 42.49 -11.75
N GLN A 2 -24.36 42.56 -10.41
CA GLN A 2 -23.71 41.50 -9.62
C GLN A 2 -24.43 40.13 -9.65
N MET A 3 -25.77 40.13 -9.64
CA MET A 3 -26.62 38.93 -9.67
C MET A 3 -26.52 38.18 -11.01
N ASP A 4 -26.32 38.90 -12.15
CA ASP A 4 -26.16 38.27 -13.46
C ASP A 4 -24.75 37.64 -13.62
N HIS A 5 -23.74 38.23 -13.03
CA HIS A 5 -22.38 37.67 -13.01
C HIS A 5 -22.29 36.37 -12.20
N GLU A 6 -23.00 36.24 -11.08
CA GLU A 6 -23.03 34.99 -10.30
C GLU A 6 -23.80 33.86 -11.02
N LYS A 7 -24.93 34.21 -11.68
CA LYS A 7 -25.69 33.24 -12.49
C LYS A 7 -24.86 32.74 -13.67
N PHE A 8 -24.22 33.66 -14.41
CA PHE A 8 -23.34 33.30 -15.54
C PHE A 8 -22.20 32.39 -15.08
N ARG A 9 -21.56 32.73 -13.97
CA ARG A 9 -20.46 31.92 -13.38
C ARG A 9 -20.94 30.52 -12.96
N SER A 10 -22.13 30.39 -12.37
CA SER A 10 -22.67 29.09 -11.98
C SER A 10 -23.02 28.22 -13.17
N SER A 11 -23.62 28.79 -14.22
CA SER A 11 -23.95 28.09 -15.47
C SER A 11 -22.70 27.64 -16.23
N ALA A 12 -21.69 28.51 -16.33
CA ALA A 12 -20.42 28.18 -16.97
C ALA A 12 -19.70 27.03 -16.24
N ILE A 13 -19.68 27.03 -14.91
CA ILE A 13 -19.10 25.94 -14.11
C ILE A 13 -19.88 24.63 -14.30
N TRP A 14 -21.21 24.70 -14.46
CA TRP A 14 -22.04 23.52 -14.70
C TRP A 14 -21.72 22.88 -16.06
N ILE A 15 -21.60 23.69 -17.12
CA ILE A 15 -21.21 23.24 -18.48
C ILE A 15 -19.82 22.61 -18.44
N LEU A 16 -18.83 23.26 -17.82
CA LEU A 16 -17.47 22.73 -17.67
C LEU A 16 -17.42 21.41 -16.88
N ASN A 17 -18.31 21.22 -15.90
CA ASN A 17 -18.41 19.93 -15.22
C ASN A 17 -18.99 18.83 -16.10
N GLY A 18 -19.98 19.14 -16.95
CA GLY A 18 -20.49 18.20 -17.95
C GLY A 18 -19.42 17.80 -18.96
N LEU A 19 -18.67 18.79 -19.44
CA LEU A 19 -17.58 18.59 -20.39
C LEU A 19 -16.48 17.70 -19.82
N ILE A 20 -16.05 17.91 -18.59
CA ILE A 20 -15.00 17.09 -17.96
C ILE A 20 -15.48 15.64 -17.73
N ILE A 21 -16.76 15.43 -17.40
CA ILE A 21 -17.34 14.08 -17.29
C ILE A 21 -17.33 13.37 -18.65
N PHE A 22 -17.70 14.09 -19.72
CA PHE A 22 -17.66 13.56 -21.09
C PHE A 22 -16.24 13.21 -21.52
N VAL A 23 -15.27 14.10 -21.27
CA VAL A 23 -13.85 13.85 -21.54
C VAL A 23 -13.31 12.66 -20.73
N THR A 24 -13.75 12.52 -19.48
CA THR A 24 -13.41 11.36 -18.64
C THR A 24 -13.93 10.07 -19.26
N PHE A 25 -15.17 10.07 -19.76
CA PHE A 25 -15.74 8.91 -20.45
C PHE A 25 -14.94 8.56 -21.72
N LEU A 26 -14.58 9.55 -22.51
CA LEU A 26 -13.76 9.37 -23.70
C LEU A 26 -12.36 8.82 -23.36
N ALA A 27 -11.73 9.33 -22.29
CA ALA A 27 -10.44 8.83 -21.83
C ALA A 27 -10.51 7.36 -21.38
N ILE A 28 -11.62 6.94 -20.74
CA ILE A 28 -11.86 5.55 -20.36
C ILE A 28 -12.00 4.66 -21.60
N VAL A 29 -12.78 5.10 -22.59
CA VAL A 29 -12.98 4.35 -23.85
C VAL A 29 -11.64 4.17 -24.57
N SER A 30 -10.85 5.25 -24.71
CA SER A 30 -9.52 5.19 -25.31
C SER A 30 -8.60 4.21 -24.57
N LEU A 31 -8.60 4.26 -23.25
CA LEU A 31 -7.81 3.37 -22.42
C LEU A 31 -8.22 1.89 -22.60
N ILE A 32 -9.52 1.61 -22.66
CA ILE A 32 -10.04 0.25 -22.91
C ILE A 32 -9.62 -0.27 -24.27
N ILE A 33 -9.65 0.57 -25.31
CA ILE A 33 -9.25 0.18 -26.67
C ILE A 33 -7.75 -0.12 -26.71
N GLU A 34 -6.92 0.71 -26.08
CA GLU A 34 -5.46 0.53 -26.06
C GLU A 34 -5.03 -0.69 -25.23
N LEU A 35 -5.62 -0.88 -24.04
CA LEU A 35 -5.24 -1.96 -23.12
C LEU A 35 -6.02 -3.27 -23.34
N GLY A 36 -7.10 -3.24 -24.13
CA GLY A 36 -7.97 -4.39 -24.35
C GLY A 36 -7.40 -5.49 -25.25
N GLY A 37 -6.15 -5.38 -25.68
CA GLY A 37 -5.49 -6.39 -26.51
C GLY A 37 -6.05 -6.52 -27.93
N PHE A 38 -6.76 -5.48 -28.42
CA PHE A 38 -7.23 -5.44 -29.80
C PHE A 38 -6.04 -5.23 -30.75
N GLU A 39 -5.86 -6.12 -31.73
CA GLU A 39 -4.92 -5.90 -32.81
C GLU A 39 -5.39 -4.72 -33.68
N LEU A 40 -4.94 -3.53 -33.34
CA LEU A 40 -5.27 -2.32 -34.07
C LEU A 40 -4.39 -2.21 -35.32
N SER A 41 -5.00 -1.87 -36.46
CA SER A 41 -4.24 -1.52 -37.66
C SER A 41 -3.36 -0.29 -37.41
N PRO A 42 -2.23 -0.12 -38.15
CA PRO A 42 -1.37 1.06 -37.98
C PRO A 42 -2.07 2.40 -38.14
N SER A 43 -3.13 2.45 -38.98
CA SER A 43 -4.00 3.63 -39.12
C SER A 43 -4.81 3.88 -37.86
N ALA A 44 -5.46 2.84 -37.30
CA ALA A 44 -6.26 2.95 -36.08
C ALA A 44 -5.42 3.34 -34.87
N GLN A 45 -4.18 2.87 -34.77
CA GLN A 45 -3.25 3.31 -33.71
C GLN A 45 -2.93 4.80 -33.82
N ARG A 46 -2.72 5.31 -35.04
CA ARG A 46 -2.49 6.74 -35.28
C ARG A 46 -3.70 7.58 -34.89
N ASP A 47 -4.90 7.14 -35.28
CA ASP A 47 -6.15 7.83 -34.97
C ASP A 47 -6.42 7.84 -33.46
N LEU A 48 -6.06 6.78 -32.73
CA LEU A 48 -6.15 6.72 -31.29
C LEU A 48 -5.21 7.73 -30.61
N ILE A 49 -3.97 7.85 -31.09
CA ILE A 49 -3.02 8.85 -30.58
C ILE A 49 -3.56 10.27 -30.81
N ILE A 50 -4.10 10.56 -31.99
CA ILE A 50 -4.71 11.88 -32.29
C ILE A 50 -5.89 12.14 -31.34
N PHE A 51 -6.72 11.14 -31.11
CA PHE A 51 -7.85 11.23 -30.20
C PHE A 51 -7.39 11.56 -28.76
N ASP A 52 -6.32 10.94 -28.29
CA ASP A 52 -5.76 11.20 -26.97
C ASP A 52 -5.22 12.62 -26.82
N TRP A 53 -4.58 13.13 -27.85
CA TRP A 53 -4.14 14.53 -27.88
C TRP A 53 -5.33 15.49 -27.77
N ILE A 54 -6.46 15.17 -28.41
CA ILE A 54 -7.70 15.94 -28.29
C ILE A 54 -8.23 15.91 -26.85
N VAL A 55 -8.27 14.73 -26.21
CA VAL A 55 -8.71 14.57 -24.82
C VAL A 55 -7.87 15.43 -23.88
N VAL A 56 -6.54 15.40 -24.01
CA VAL A 56 -5.64 16.19 -23.17
C VAL A 56 -5.78 17.69 -23.46
N PHE A 57 -5.92 18.07 -24.72
CA PHE A 57 -6.15 19.47 -25.10
C PHE A 57 -7.43 20.05 -24.51
N ILE A 58 -8.53 19.30 -24.52
CA ILE A 58 -9.80 19.71 -23.89
C ILE A 58 -9.61 19.89 -22.38
N PHE A 59 -8.83 19.03 -21.72
CA PHE A 59 -8.51 19.17 -20.29
C PHE A 59 -7.71 20.44 -20.00
N VAL A 60 -6.73 20.77 -20.85
CA VAL A 60 -5.94 22.01 -20.74
C VAL A 60 -6.85 23.23 -20.90
N ALA A 61 -7.72 23.21 -21.90
CA ALA A 61 -8.71 24.28 -22.15
C ALA A 61 -9.67 24.44 -20.96
N ASP A 62 -10.18 23.34 -20.38
CA ASP A 62 -11.02 23.38 -19.16
C ASP A 62 -10.28 24.02 -17.98
N THR A 63 -9.01 23.67 -17.78
CA THR A 63 -8.20 24.24 -16.69
C THR A 63 -7.97 25.74 -16.88
N ALA A 64 -7.66 26.18 -18.10
CA ALA A 64 -7.47 27.59 -18.43
C ALA A 64 -8.77 28.39 -18.29
N LEU A 65 -9.90 27.88 -18.79
CA LEU A 65 -11.20 28.52 -18.68
C LEU A 65 -11.66 28.67 -17.21
N ARG A 66 -11.45 27.65 -16.41
CA ARG A 66 -11.75 27.72 -14.97
C ARG A 66 -10.89 28.77 -14.26
N TRP A 67 -9.63 28.91 -14.64
CA TRP A 67 -8.78 29.96 -14.10
C TRP A 67 -9.24 31.35 -14.52
N ALA A 68 -9.60 31.55 -15.77
CA ALA A 68 -10.17 32.80 -16.29
C ALA A 68 -11.48 33.18 -15.59
N ILE A 69 -12.45 32.24 -15.43
CA ILE A 69 -13.72 32.45 -14.72
C ILE A 69 -13.48 32.83 -13.24
N ASN A 70 -12.37 32.41 -12.65
CA ASN A 70 -12.00 32.77 -11.28
C ASN A 70 -11.12 34.04 -11.22
N GLY A 71 -11.01 34.81 -12.30
CA GLY A 71 -10.34 36.10 -12.36
C GLY A 71 -8.82 35.98 -12.23
N PHE A 72 -8.19 34.94 -12.76
CA PHE A 72 -6.76 34.69 -12.77
C PHE A 72 -6.09 34.76 -11.37
N LYS A 73 -6.84 34.49 -10.31
CA LYS A 73 -6.36 34.61 -8.93
C LYS A 73 -5.31 33.55 -8.63
N LEU A 74 -4.16 33.96 -8.09
CA LEU A 74 -3.07 33.09 -7.65
C LEU A 74 -3.54 32.07 -6.58
N ALA A 75 -4.50 32.47 -5.76
CA ALA A 75 -5.13 31.57 -4.78
C ALA A 75 -5.88 30.38 -5.42
N TYR A 76 -6.44 30.57 -6.63
CA TYR A 76 -7.08 29.49 -7.39
C TYR A 76 -6.01 28.52 -7.93
N LEU A 77 -4.90 29.05 -8.47
CA LEU A 77 -3.77 28.26 -8.96
C LEU A 77 -3.18 27.40 -7.83
N LYS A 78 -2.87 27.99 -6.67
CA LYS A 78 -2.38 27.24 -5.50
C LYS A 78 -3.36 26.16 -5.03
N ARG A 79 -4.66 26.39 -5.17
CA ARG A 79 -5.71 25.43 -4.76
C ARG A 79 -5.85 24.26 -5.72
N ASN A 80 -5.53 24.43 -7.00
CA ASN A 80 -5.65 23.40 -8.05
C ASN A 80 -4.29 23.11 -8.68
N LEU A 81 -3.23 23.12 -7.87
CA LEU A 81 -1.85 22.95 -8.30
C LEU A 81 -1.63 21.70 -9.17
N PRO A 82 -2.21 20.51 -8.89
CA PRO A 82 -2.03 19.33 -9.75
C PRO A 82 -2.54 19.55 -11.18
N ASP A 83 -3.70 20.19 -11.36
CA ASP A 83 -4.25 20.49 -12.69
C ASP A 83 -3.29 21.39 -13.49
N PHE A 84 -2.69 22.37 -12.83
CA PHE A 84 -1.74 23.31 -13.45
C PHE A 84 -0.38 22.67 -13.72
N ILE A 85 0.13 21.82 -12.85
CA ILE A 85 1.37 21.06 -13.08
C ILE A 85 1.19 20.17 -14.30
N LEU A 86 0.11 19.42 -14.40
CA LEU A 86 -0.17 18.57 -15.56
C LEU A 86 -0.28 19.39 -16.84
N THR A 87 -1.01 20.52 -16.79
CA THR A 87 -1.13 21.46 -17.92
C THR A 87 0.23 22.02 -18.35
N PHE A 88 1.09 22.38 -17.40
CA PHE A 88 2.44 22.88 -17.67
C PHE A 88 3.30 21.81 -18.37
N PHE A 89 3.32 20.59 -17.85
CA PHE A 89 4.07 19.50 -18.48
C PHE A 89 3.54 19.17 -19.87
N PHE A 90 2.21 19.22 -20.07
CA PHE A 90 1.64 19.04 -21.37
C PHE A 90 2.07 20.12 -22.38
N LEU A 91 2.01 21.39 -21.98
CA LEU A 91 2.45 22.51 -22.82
C LEU A 91 3.97 22.42 -23.11
N LEU A 92 4.75 21.98 -22.15
CA LEU A 92 6.19 21.74 -22.33
C LEU A 92 6.41 20.63 -23.38
N LEU A 93 5.70 19.51 -23.28
CA LEU A 93 5.77 18.42 -24.24
C LEU A 93 5.31 18.86 -25.64
N LEU A 94 4.21 19.60 -25.70
CA LEU A 94 3.71 20.17 -26.96
C LEU A 94 4.73 21.11 -27.60
N PHE A 95 5.35 21.98 -26.80
CA PHE A 95 6.42 22.89 -27.26
C PHE A 95 7.61 22.11 -27.81
N VAL A 96 8.01 21.06 -27.14
CA VAL A 96 9.10 20.19 -27.58
C VAL A 96 8.73 19.47 -28.88
N VAL A 97 7.53 18.86 -28.97
CA VAL A 97 7.05 18.17 -30.19
C VAL A 97 6.91 19.13 -31.37
N LEU A 98 6.37 20.33 -31.16
CA LEU A 98 6.20 21.35 -32.22
C LEU A 98 7.52 22.04 -32.58
N GLY A 99 8.45 22.19 -31.65
CA GLY A 99 9.80 22.72 -31.90
C GLY A 99 10.68 21.78 -32.73
N TYR A 100 10.24 20.55 -32.90
CA TYR A 100 10.87 19.53 -33.73
C TYR A 100 10.40 19.66 -35.20
N SER A 101 10.94 20.64 -35.87
CA SER A 101 10.83 20.75 -37.33
C SER A 101 11.66 19.65 -38.00
N PRO A 102 11.19 19.03 -39.12
CA PRO A 102 11.94 18.00 -39.85
C PRO A 102 13.33 18.44 -40.34
N MET A 103 13.65 19.72 -40.28
CA MET A 103 14.97 20.26 -40.61
C MET A 103 16.08 19.94 -39.61
N SER A 104 15.77 19.48 -38.40
CA SER A 104 16.77 19.12 -37.38
C SER A 104 17.22 17.64 -37.44
N LEU A 105 16.55 16.82 -38.23
CA LEU A 105 16.89 15.40 -38.42
C LEU A 105 18.21 15.16 -39.17
N GLU A 106 18.68 16.14 -39.95
CA GLU A 106 19.95 16.02 -40.70
C GLU A 106 21.20 16.36 -39.89
N ARG A 107 21.09 16.95 -38.72
CA ARG A 107 22.25 17.41 -37.91
C ARG A 107 22.61 16.55 -36.71
N GLY A 108 22.38 15.28 -36.68
CA GLY A 108 23.03 14.31 -35.77
C GLY A 108 23.18 14.66 -34.26
N TRP A 109 22.62 15.77 -33.81
CA TRP A 109 22.69 16.28 -32.43
C TRP A 109 21.38 16.09 -31.73
N MET A 110 20.95 14.86 -31.71
CA MET A 110 19.84 14.54 -30.88
C MET A 110 20.12 13.36 -30.01
N PRO A 111 20.39 13.67 -28.81
CA PRO A 111 20.31 12.60 -27.83
C PRO A 111 19.02 12.71 -27.04
N LEU A 112 18.41 11.59 -26.89
CA LEU A 112 18.12 11.03 -25.59
C LEU A 112 16.94 11.52 -24.76
N PHE A 113 16.22 12.59 -25.07
CA PHE A 113 15.24 13.08 -24.08
C PHE A 113 13.76 13.01 -24.47
N ILE A 114 13.44 12.57 -25.69
CA ILE A 114 12.05 12.34 -26.08
C ILE A 114 11.96 11.02 -26.83
N ASP A 115 12.22 9.99 -26.10
CA ASP A 115 11.80 8.65 -26.48
C ASP A 115 10.26 8.68 -26.55
N LEU A 116 9.70 8.11 -27.62
CA LEU A 116 8.24 7.91 -27.74
C LEU A 116 7.64 7.32 -26.46
N THR A 117 8.41 6.59 -25.69
CA THR A 117 8.11 6.03 -24.39
C THR A 117 7.70 7.08 -23.36
N ILE A 118 8.47 8.18 -23.23
CA ILE A 118 8.14 9.26 -22.26
C ILE A 118 6.83 9.93 -22.62
N ALA A 119 6.59 10.17 -23.92
CA ALA A 119 5.32 10.74 -24.40
C ALA A 119 4.15 9.80 -24.10
N ARG A 120 4.27 8.49 -24.35
CA ARG A 120 3.25 7.49 -24.02
C ARG A 120 2.97 7.41 -22.53
N ILE A 121 4.00 7.35 -21.69
CA ILE A 121 3.85 7.36 -20.23
C ILE A 121 3.13 8.62 -19.77
N PHE A 122 3.48 9.78 -20.32
CA PHE A 122 2.84 11.04 -19.98
C PHE A 122 1.36 11.06 -20.40
N ILE A 123 1.03 10.60 -21.61
CA ILE A 123 -0.35 10.51 -22.09
C ILE A 123 -1.16 9.58 -21.19
N LEU A 124 -0.64 8.41 -20.83
CA LEU A 124 -1.29 7.48 -19.91
C LEU A 124 -1.53 8.10 -18.53
N LEU A 125 -0.52 8.70 -17.94
CA LEU A 125 -0.65 9.38 -16.64
C LEU A 125 -1.66 10.52 -16.69
N SER A 126 -1.69 11.26 -17.81
CA SER A 126 -2.67 12.32 -18.06
C SER A 126 -4.09 11.77 -18.11
N ARG A 127 -4.33 10.67 -18.82
CA ARG A 127 -5.65 9.99 -18.88
C ARG A 127 -6.08 9.50 -17.50
N LEU A 128 -5.19 8.81 -16.78
CA LEU A 128 -5.49 8.32 -15.45
C LEU A 128 -5.81 9.47 -14.48
N TYR A 129 -5.08 10.59 -14.59
CA TYR A 129 -5.40 11.80 -13.84
C TYR A 129 -6.73 12.43 -14.26
N ILE A 130 -7.03 12.51 -15.55
CA ILE A 130 -8.30 13.02 -16.07
C ILE A 130 -9.46 12.16 -15.54
N ILE A 131 -9.33 10.83 -15.56
CA ILE A 131 -10.31 9.89 -15.01
C ILE A 131 -10.48 10.10 -13.49
N GLY A 132 -9.40 10.29 -12.76
CA GLY A 132 -9.42 10.50 -11.30
C GLY A 132 -9.86 11.90 -10.87
N SER A 133 -9.64 12.93 -11.70
CA SER A 133 -9.85 14.33 -11.33
C SER A 133 -11.31 14.69 -10.96
N PRO A 134 -12.36 14.18 -11.60
CA PRO A 134 -13.75 14.41 -11.18
C PRO A 134 -14.01 13.80 -9.79
N ILE A 135 -13.44 12.63 -9.52
CA ILE A 135 -13.55 11.95 -8.23
C ILE A 135 -12.85 12.80 -7.17
N ILE A 136 -11.60 13.19 -7.39
CA ILE A 136 -10.82 14.03 -6.49
C ILE A 136 -11.51 15.39 -6.26
N ARG A 137 -12.07 16.01 -7.32
CA ARG A 137 -12.80 17.28 -7.21
C ARG A 137 -14.14 17.12 -6.49
N ALA A 138 -14.87 16.03 -6.69
CA ALA A 138 -16.09 15.72 -5.97
C ALA A 138 -15.82 15.54 -4.47
N LEU A 139 -14.67 14.91 -4.14
CA LEU A 139 -14.21 14.69 -2.77
C LEU A 139 -13.71 15.97 -2.09
N SER A 140 -13.10 16.89 -2.85
CA SER A 140 -12.50 18.12 -2.33
C SER A 140 -13.47 19.33 -2.28
N ARG A 141 -14.67 19.22 -2.87
CA ARG A 141 -15.67 20.31 -2.83
C ARG A 141 -16.15 20.53 -1.40
N LYS A 142 -15.67 21.60 -0.76
CA LYS A 142 -16.35 22.25 0.36
C LYS A 142 -17.70 22.78 -0.14
N SER A 143 -18.72 21.96 -0.10
CA SER A 143 -20.08 22.48 -0.15
C SER A 143 -20.34 23.24 1.14
N ARG A 144 -20.58 24.54 1.05
CA ARG A 144 -21.09 25.37 2.16
C ARG A 144 -22.51 24.98 2.56
N THR A 145 -23.14 24.18 1.73
CA THR A 145 -24.51 23.69 1.92
C THR A 145 -24.52 22.21 1.64
N SER A 146 -24.76 21.44 2.71
CA SER A 146 -25.07 20.00 2.69
C SER A 146 -23.92 19.02 2.45
N GLU A 147 -23.65 18.26 3.49
CA GLU A 147 -23.26 16.85 3.56
C GLU A 147 -22.48 16.30 2.33
N SER A 148 -21.15 16.31 2.44
CA SER A 148 -20.36 15.44 1.57
C SER A 148 -20.81 13.98 1.82
N ARG A 149 -21.44 13.37 0.81
CA ARG A 149 -22.10 12.06 0.89
C ARG A 149 -21.14 10.91 1.18
N LEU A 150 -19.82 11.12 1.06
CA LEU A 150 -18.82 10.08 1.29
C LEU A 150 -18.16 10.23 2.65
N ALA A 151 -18.16 9.13 3.39
CA ALA A 151 -17.48 9.02 4.66
C ALA A 151 -15.96 8.92 4.51
N PRO A 152 -15.15 9.32 5.50
CA PRO A 152 -13.69 9.22 5.44
C PRO A 152 -13.18 7.81 5.15
N ALA A 153 -13.85 6.77 5.67
CA ALA A 153 -13.52 5.37 5.38
C ALA A 153 -13.72 5.02 3.90
N GLN A 154 -14.81 5.53 3.27
CA GLN A 154 -15.05 5.34 1.83
C GLN A 154 -14.00 6.03 0.97
N LEU A 155 -13.59 7.24 1.35
CA LEU A 155 -12.52 7.97 0.70
C LEU A 155 -11.20 7.21 0.74
N PHE A 156 -10.89 6.62 1.87
CA PHE A 156 -9.69 5.81 2.07
C PHE A 156 -9.69 4.58 1.16
N VAL A 157 -10.79 3.81 1.14
CA VAL A 157 -10.97 2.63 0.28
C VAL A 157 -10.83 2.99 -1.20
N LEU A 158 -11.54 4.04 -1.65
CA LEU A 158 -11.50 4.49 -3.04
C LEU A 158 -10.12 5.00 -3.46
N SER A 159 -9.40 5.66 -2.57
CA SER A 159 -8.06 6.16 -2.86
C SER A 159 -7.05 5.02 -3.08
N PHE A 160 -7.13 3.94 -2.28
CA PHE A 160 -6.32 2.74 -2.50
C PHE A 160 -6.67 2.05 -3.83
N ALA A 161 -7.97 1.87 -4.11
CA ALA A 161 -8.43 1.29 -5.38
C ALA A 161 -7.93 2.11 -6.58
N PHE A 162 -7.95 3.44 -6.48
CA PHE A 162 -7.44 4.33 -7.52
C PHE A 162 -5.94 4.15 -7.78
N VAL A 163 -5.12 4.08 -6.72
CA VAL A 163 -3.66 3.84 -6.86
C VAL A 163 -3.38 2.48 -7.49
N ILE A 164 -4.14 1.43 -7.11
CA ILE A 164 -4.02 0.10 -7.70
C ILE A 164 -4.33 0.14 -9.21
N LEU A 165 -5.44 0.79 -9.60
CA LEU A 165 -5.80 0.92 -11.00
C LEU A 165 -4.77 1.72 -11.81
N MET A 166 -4.21 2.79 -11.23
CA MET A 166 -3.11 3.53 -11.85
C MET A 166 -1.88 2.64 -12.04
N GLY A 167 -1.47 1.90 -11.01
CA GLY A 167 -0.36 0.97 -11.08
C GLY A 167 -0.59 -0.12 -12.13
N THR A 168 -1.80 -0.66 -12.20
CA THR A 168 -2.19 -1.64 -13.22
C THR A 168 -2.01 -1.06 -14.63
N GLY A 169 -2.49 0.16 -14.86
CA GLY A 169 -2.30 0.83 -16.15
C GLY A 169 -0.83 1.03 -16.52
N LEU A 170 0.02 1.38 -15.55
CA LEU A 170 1.47 1.53 -15.79
C LEU A 170 2.16 0.19 -16.11
N PHE A 171 1.74 -0.92 -15.46
CA PHE A 171 2.29 -2.25 -15.77
C PHE A 171 1.84 -2.80 -17.12
N LEU A 172 0.68 -2.38 -17.63
CA LEU A 172 0.20 -2.77 -18.96
C LEU A 172 0.95 -2.10 -20.11
N LEU A 173 1.79 -1.08 -19.84
CA LEU A 173 2.65 -0.50 -20.86
C LEU A 173 3.68 -1.52 -21.34
N PRO A 174 3.94 -1.62 -22.66
CA PRO A 174 4.95 -2.51 -23.22
C PRO A 174 6.34 -2.29 -22.61
N GLU A 175 6.66 -1.05 -22.26
CA GLU A 175 7.94 -0.64 -21.68
C GLU A 175 8.13 -1.13 -20.23
N ALA A 176 7.06 -1.57 -19.56
CA ALA A 176 7.14 -2.05 -18.19
C ALA A 176 7.72 -3.46 -18.08
N THR A 177 7.66 -4.25 -19.16
CA THR A 177 8.06 -5.66 -19.17
C THR A 177 9.09 -5.96 -20.24
N ASN A 178 10.01 -6.88 -19.96
CA ASN A 178 11.02 -7.32 -20.94
C ASN A 178 10.40 -8.13 -22.11
N SER A 179 9.23 -8.73 -21.89
CA SER A 179 8.47 -9.48 -22.91
C SER A 179 7.56 -8.61 -23.77
N GLY A 180 7.46 -7.30 -23.51
CA GLY A 180 6.62 -6.37 -24.23
C GLY A 180 5.12 -6.41 -23.87
N GLY A 181 4.73 -7.12 -22.80
CA GLY A 181 3.35 -7.15 -22.33
C GLY A 181 3.13 -8.06 -21.13
N ILE A 182 2.02 -7.84 -20.43
CA ILE A 182 1.56 -8.62 -19.27
C ILE A 182 0.03 -8.77 -19.34
N LYS A 183 -0.52 -9.90 -18.87
CA LYS A 183 -1.97 -10.07 -18.77
C LYS A 183 -2.58 -9.09 -17.79
N VAL A 184 -3.78 -8.57 -18.09
CA VAL A 184 -4.48 -7.57 -17.25
C VAL A 184 -4.64 -8.04 -15.80
N VAL A 185 -4.98 -9.31 -15.59
CA VAL A 185 -5.13 -9.88 -14.24
C VAL A 185 -3.80 -9.93 -13.50
N ASP A 186 -2.70 -10.26 -14.17
CA ASP A 186 -1.36 -10.33 -13.59
C ASP A 186 -0.80 -8.93 -13.28
N ALA A 187 -1.11 -7.93 -14.14
CA ALA A 187 -0.82 -6.52 -13.87
C ALA A 187 -1.60 -6.00 -12.66
N LEU A 188 -2.90 -6.33 -12.56
CA LEU A 188 -3.75 -5.97 -11.41
C LEU A 188 -3.26 -6.65 -10.13
N PHE A 189 -2.85 -7.91 -10.21
CA PHE A 189 -2.29 -8.66 -9.09
C PHE A 189 -1.01 -7.98 -8.58
N THR A 190 -0.07 -7.70 -9.47
CA THR A 190 1.22 -7.07 -9.12
C THR A 190 1.00 -5.66 -8.56
N ALA A 191 0.13 -4.85 -9.18
CA ALA A 191 -0.21 -3.51 -8.69
C ALA A 191 -0.86 -3.56 -7.30
N THR A 192 -1.76 -4.53 -7.06
CA THR A 192 -2.39 -4.72 -5.75
C THR A 192 -1.36 -5.18 -4.73
N SER A 193 -0.54 -6.17 -5.07
CA SER A 193 0.50 -6.69 -4.18
C SER A 193 1.50 -5.59 -3.78
N ALA A 194 1.95 -4.76 -4.73
CA ALA A 194 2.85 -3.65 -4.46
C ALA A 194 2.20 -2.55 -3.62
N THR A 195 0.97 -2.12 -3.98
CA THR A 195 0.25 -1.05 -3.25
C THR A 195 -0.20 -1.49 -1.86
N CYS A 196 -0.65 -2.74 -1.71
CA CYS A 196 -1.00 -3.31 -0.40
C CYS A 196 0.24 -3.75 0.38
N VAL A 197 1.43 -3.65 -0.22
CA VAL A 197 2.70 -4.02 0.41
C VAL A 197 2.67 -5.48 0.85
N THR A 198 2.29 -6.37 -0.05
CA THR A 198 2.12 -7.80 0.23
C THR A 198 3.36 -8.60 -0.16
N GLY A 199 3.84 -8.48 -1.42
CA GLY A 199 5.00 -9.21 -1.90
C GLY A 199 4.70 -10.56 -2.57
N LEU A 200 3.45 -10.98 -2.68
CA LEU A 200 3.08 -12.10 -3.54
C LEU A 200 3.29 -11.72 -5.00
N VAL A 201 3.92 -12.57 -5.77
CA VAL A 201 4.28 -12.31 -7.17
C VAL A 201 3.79 -13.44 -8.08
N VAL A 202 3.19 -13.05 -9.19
CA VAL A 202 2.79 -13.96 -10.28
C VAL A 202 3.85 -14.07 -11.36
N VAL A 203 4.79 -13.11 -11.40
CA VAL A 203 5.94 -13.06 -12.30
C VAL A 203 7.14 -12.54 -11.50
N ASP A 204 8.34 -13.02 -11.83
CA ASP A 204 9.57 -12.59 -11.16
C ASP A 204 9.84 -11.09 -11.38
N THR A 205 10.02 -10.35 -10.29
CA THR A 205 10.16 -8.88 -10.37
C THR A 205 11.48 -8.45 -11.00
N GLY A 206 12.56 -9.18 -10.75
CA GLY A 206 13.89 -8.82 -11.21
C GLY A 206 14.09 -9.08 -12.70
N SER A 207 13.60 -10.21 -13.20
CA SER A 207 13.84 -10.66 -14.58
C SER A 207 12.72 -10.29 -15.54
N TYR A 208 11.46 -10.26 -15.09
CA TYR A 208 10.30 -9.99 -15.96
C TYR A 208 10.09 -8.50 -16.24
N PHE A 209 10.24 -7.65 -15.21
CA PHE A 209 10.05 -6.21 -15.35
C PHE A 209 11.34 -5.51 -15.77
N THR A 210 11.19 -4.53 -16.67
CA THR A 210 12.25 -3.57 -16.99
C THR A 210 12.56 -2.68 -15.77
N ARG A 211 13.61 -1.89 -15.83
CA ARG A 211 13.90 -0.88 -14.79
C ARG A 211 12.73 0.08 -14.57
N PHE A 212 11.96 0.39 -15.62
CA PHE A 212 10.74 1.20 -15.50
C PHE A 212 9.67 0.46 -14.67
N GLY A 213 9.36 -0.80 -14.99
CA GLY A 213 8.39 -1.60 -14.23
C GLY A 213 8.82 -1.80 -12.77
N GLN A 214 10.10 -2.04 -12.52
CA GLN A 214 10.66 -2.13 -11.16
C GLN A 214 10.52 -0.82 -10.38
N LEU A 215 10.70 0.34 -11.04
CA LEU A 215 10.53 1.65 -10.43
C LEU A 215 9.06 1.94 -10.12
N VAL A 216 8.14 1.55 -11.00
CA VAL A 216 6.69 1.59 -10.73
C VAL A 216 6.36 0.77 -9.48
N THR A 217 6.87 -0.47 -9.39
CA THR A 217 6.70 -1.32 -8.20
C THR A 217 7.21 -0.61 -6.94
N LEU A 218 8.39 -0.02 -6.98
CA LEU A 218 9.01 0.68 -5.86
C LEU A 218 8.18 1.88 -5.39
N ILE A 219 7.66 2.68 -6.33
CA ILE A 219 6.79 3.83 -6.02
C ILE A 219 5.48 3.37 -5.38
N LEU A 220 4.86 2.30 -5.90
CA LEU A 220 3.65 1.74 -5.32
C LEU A 220 3.88 1.21 -3.91
N ILE A 221 5.01 0.52 -3.67
CA ILE A 221 5.44 0.07 -2.33
C ILE A 221 5.58 1.25 -1.38
N GLN A 222 6.25 2.31 -1.79
CA GLN A 222 6.47 3.49 -0.95
C GLN A 222 5.16 4.19 -0.59
N ILE A 223 4.26 4.38 -1.57
CA ILE A 223 2.92 4.96 -1.33
C ILE A 223 2.11 4.05 -0.40
N GLY A 224 2.12 2.76 -0.63
CA GLY A 224 1.42 1.76 0.16
C GLY A 224 1.94 1.65 1.59
N GLY A 225 3.27 1.60 1.77
CA GLY A 225 3.94 1.47 3.06
C GLY A 225 3.73 2.66 3.98
N LEU A 226 3.90 3.87 3.44
CA LEU A 226 3.62 5.12 4.18
C LEU A 226 2.13 5.30 4.49
N GLY A 227 1.26 4.65 3.73
CA GLY A 227 -0.17 4.87 3.75
C GLY A 227 -0.58 6.11 2.97
N LEU A 228 -1.53 5.93 2.09
CA LEU A 228 -1.96 6.96 1.15
C LEU A 228 -2.39 8.27 1.83
N MET A 229 -3.04 8.19 3.00
CA MET A 229 -3.43 9.36 3.78
C MET A 229 -2.23 10.17 4.29
N THR A 230 -1.17 9.51 4.71
CA THR A 230 0.07 10.17 5.15
C THR A 230 0.72 10.91 3.99
N VAL A 231 0.80 10.26 2.82
CA VAL A 231 1.36 10.84 1.59
C VAL A 231 0.54 12.05 1.12
N THR A 232 -0.79 11.91 1.04
CA THR A 232 -1.67 13.02 0.59
C THR A 232 -1.64 14.20 1.56
N THR A 233 -1.59 13.94 2.87
CA THR A 233 -1.50 14.99 3.88
C THR A 233 -0.14 15.70 3.84
N PHE A 234 0.94 14.98 3.62
CA PHE A 234 2.28 15.56 3.45
C PHE A 234 2.33 16.54 2.28
N PHE A 235 1.85 16.12 1.10
CA PHE A 235 1.78 17.03 -0.05
C PHE A 235 0.85 18.22 0.19
N SER A 236 -0.25 18.03 0.94
CA SER A 236 -1.13 19.12 1.34
C SER A 236 -0.43 20.14 2.24
N LEU A 237 0.42 19.68 3.17
CA LEU A 237 1.21 20.53 4.07
C LEU A 237 2.27 21.31 3.29
N ILE A 238 3.02 20.66 2.38
CA ILE A 238 4.01 21.33 1.51
C ILE A 238 3.35 22.41 0.64
N ALA A 239 2.14 22.10 0.12
CA ALA A 239 1.37 23.06 -0.67
C ALA A 239 0.80 24.24 0.15
N GLY A 240 1.15 24.34 1.45
CA GLY A 240 0.67 25.40 2.35
C GLY A 240 -0.83 25.27 2.68
N ARG A 241 -1.45 24.13 2.42
CA ARG A 241 -2.84 23.84 2.78
C ARG A 241 -2.83 23.16 4.14
N GLY A 242 -3.34 23.85 5.17
CA GLY A 242 -3.59 23.21 6.47
C GLY A 242 -4.54 22.02 6.33
N MET A 243 -4.40 21.01 7.18
CA MET A 243 -5.36 19.90 7.26
C MET A 243 -6.77 20.43 7.58
N SER A 244 -7.77 19.90 6.92
CA SER A 244 -9.16 20.14 7.32
C SER A 244 -9.42 19.46 8.67
N VAL A 245 -10.35 20.02 9.47
CA VAL A 245 -10.74 19.43 10.76
C VAL A 245 -11.20 17.98 10.59
N ARG A 246 -11.88 17.66 9.50
CA ARG A 246 -12.40 16.32 9.19
C ARG A 246 -11.28 15.32 8.89
N GLU A 247 -10.25 15.71 8.11
CA GLU A 247 -9.05 14.91 7.87
C GLU A 247 -8.27 14.69 9.17
N SER A 248 -8.14 15.74 9.98
CA SER A 248 -7.47 15.67 11.28
C SER A 248 -8.19 14.73 12.24
N VAL A 249 -9.53 14.75 12.28
CA VAL A 249 -10.34 13.84 13.10
C VAL A 249 -10.21 12.40 12.60
N PHE A 250 -10.25 12.16 11.29
CA PHE A 250 -10.08 10.82 10.73
C PHE A 250 -8.70 10.26 11.03
N MET A 251 -7.63 11.04 10.80
CA MET A 251 -6.26 10.64 11.12
C MET A 251 -6.05 10.44 12.63
N SER A 252 -6.64 11.30 13.45
CA SER A 252 -6.65 11.17 14.90
C SER A 252 -7.26 9.83 15.33
N ASN A 253 -8.38 9.44 14.73
CA ASN A 253 -9.04 8.16 15.00
C ASN A 253 -8.23 6.98 14.44
N ALA A 254 -7.74 7.08 13.20
CA ALA A 254 -6.93 6.04 12.57
C ALA A 254 -5.61 5.76 13.31
N LEU A 255 -4.99 6.81 13.85
CA LEU A 255 -3.76 6.76 14.63
C LEU A 255 -4.02 6.68 16.15
N ASN A 256 -5.28 6.70 16.57
CA ASN A 256 -5.69 6.70 17.99
C ASN A 256 -5.03 7.83 18.82
N ILE A 257 -4.98 9.04 18.27
CA ILE A 257 -4.35 10.22 18.88
C ILE A 257 -5.43 11.18 19.39
N LYS A 258 -5.34 11.56 20.65
CA LYS A 258 -6.33 12.46 21.28
C LYS A 258 -6.21 13.95 20.90
N SER A 259 -5.12 14.37 20.23
CA SER A 259 -4.84 15.78 19.94
C SER A 259 -4.68 16.04 18.45
N LEU A 260 -5.61 16.78 17.86
CA LEU A 260 -5.62 17.15 16.44
C LEU A 260 -4.41 17.99 16.02
N SER A 261 -3.89 18.84 16.92
CA SER A 261 -2.75 19.71 16.64
C SER A 261 -1.42 18.97 16.46
N LYS A 262 -1.31 17.73 16.97
CA LYS A 262 -0.10 16.90 16.88
C LYS A 262 -0.03 16.06 15.61
N VAL A 263 -1.11 15.95 14.84
CA VAL A 263 -1.18 15.07 13.67
C VAL A 263 -0.18 15.49 12.58
N SER A 264 -0.08 16.80 12.30
CA SER A 264 0.86 17.33 11.30
C SER A 264 2.32 17.01 11.64
N ASN A 265 2.72 17.23 12.90
CA ASN A 265 4.10 16.94 13.35
C ASN A 265 4.40 15.44 13.30
N LEU A 266 3.41 14.59 13.58
CA LEU A 266 3.55 13.13 13.47
C LEU A 266 3.79 12.70 12.03
N ILE A 267 3.08 13.26 11.06
CA ILE A 267 3.27 12.93 9.64
C ILE A 267 4.68 13.27 9.18
N ILE A 268 5.16 14.48 9.49
CA ILE A 268 6.52 14.91 9.15
C ILE A 268 7.55 14.00 9.82
N SER A 269 7.35 13.67 11.09
CA SER A 269 8.24 12.77 11.82
C SER A 269 8.23 11.34 11.25
N THR A 270 7.06 10.83 10.85
CA THR A 270 6.92 9.53 10.20
C THR A 270 7.76 9.47 8.92
N LEU A 271 7.60 10.46 8.04
CA LEU A 271 8.35 10.52 6.78
C LEU A 271 9.85 10.65 7.01
N SER A 272 10.25 11.56 7.92
CA SER A 272 11.69 11.74 8.24
C SER A 272 12.31 10.46 8.79
N LEU A 273 11.60 9.72 9.64
CA LEU A 273 12.06 8.43 10.18
C LEU A 273 12.13 7.37 9.08
N THR A 274 11.12 7.28 8.20
CA THR A 274 11.12 6.36 7.07
C THR A 274 12.36 6.56 6.21
N PHE A 275 12.57 7.77 5.69
CA PHE A 275 13.73 8.05 4.85
C PHE A 275 15.07 7.84 5.57
N ALA A 276 15.14 8.12 6.88
CA ALA A 276 16.35 7.88 7.66
C ALA A 276 16.66 6.38 7.77
N PHE A 277 15.67 5.53 8.10
CA PHE A 277 15.86 4.08 8.16
C PHE A 277 16.17 3.48 6.79
N GLU A 278 15.48 3.92 5.73
CA GLU A 278 15.74 3.47 4.37
C GLU A 278 17.15 3.85 3.90
N ALA A 279 17.61 5.07 4.20
CA ALA A 279 18.97 5.49 3.86
C ALA A 279 20.05 4.71 4.62
N ILE A 280 19.85 4.46 5.92
CA ILE A 280 20.76 3.64 6.73
C ILE A 280 20.78 2.21 6.21
N GLY A 281 19.62 1.62 5.93
CA GLY A 281 19.50 0.28 5.35
C GLY A 281 20.19 0.17 4.00
N THR A 282 19.98 1.17 3.12
CA THR A 282 20.64 1.25 1.82
C THR A 282 22.15 1.25 1.96
N LEU A 283 22.70 2.02 2.91
CA LEU A 283 24.14 2.08 3.16
C LEU A 283 24.72 0.72 3.56
N PHE A 284 24.08 0.02 4.52
CA PHE A 284 24.57 -1.30 4.95
C PHE A 284 24.44 -2.35 3.85
N LEU A 285 23.34 -2.38 3.11
CA LEU A 285 23.17 -3.30 1.99
C LEU A 285 24.16 -2.98 0.85
N TYR A 286 24.44 -1.70 0.61
CA TYR A 286 25.40 -1.30 -0.43
C TYR A 286 26.81 -1.77 -0.13
N ILE A 287 27.27 -1.70 1.14
CA ILE A 287 28.58 -2.21 1.56
C ILE A 287 28.69 -3.71 1.22
N THR A 288 27.64 -4.47 1.44
CA THR A 288 27.64 -5.90 1.15
C THR A 288 27.54 -6.19 -0.36
N PHE A 289 26.54 -5.61 -1.04
CA PHE A 289 26.32 -5.91 -2.46
C PHE A 289 27.44 -5.40 -3.37
N SER A 290 28.12 -4.30 -3.03
CA SER A 290 29.30 -3.84 -3.76
C SER A 290 30.52 -4.77 -3.63
N GLY A 291 30.59 -5.56 -2.56
CA GLY A 291 31.63 -6.56 -2.33
C GLY A 291 31.42 -7.89 -3.09
N TYR A 292 30.19 -8.18 -3.50
CA TYR A 292 29.87 -9.32 -4.36
C TYR A 292 30.20 -8.95 -5.81
N GLY A 293 31.39 -9.32 -6.26
CA GLY A 293 32.17 -8.95 -7.44
C GLY A 293 31.53 -8.83 -8.83
N ASN A 294 30.22 -8.85 -9.00
CA ASN A 294 29.53 -8.79 -10.30
C ASN A 294 28.64 -7.55 -10.48
N PHE A 295 28.59 -6.64 -9.51
CA PHE A 295 27.76 -5.46 -9.63
C PHE A 295 28.60 -4.22 -9.97
N GLU A 296 28.25 -3.55 -11.08
CA GLU A 296 28.68 -2.17 -11.31
C GLU A 296 28.13 -1.27 -10.19
N TRP A 297 28.88 -0.23 -9.84
CA TRP A 297 28.52 0.70 -8.74
C TRP A 297 27.08 1.20 -8.77
N GLY A 298 26.59 1.56 -9.96
CA GLY A 298 25.23 2.05 -10.14
C GLY A 298 24.17 0.98 -9.89
N SER A 299 24.42 -0.26 -10.29
CA SER A 299 23.50 -1.38 -10.06
C SER A 299 23.48 -1.80 -8.60
N ALA A 300 24.64 -1.89 -7.91
CA ALA A 300 24.72 -2.20 -6.49
C ALA A 300 23.92 -1.20 -5.64
N PHE A 301 24.03 0.10 -5.93
CA PHE A 301 23.26 1.14 -5.24
C PHE A 301 21.75 0.97 -5.47
N TYR A 302 21.32 0.72 -6.71
CA TYR A 302 19.92 0.53 -7.06
C TYR A 302 19.32 -0.68 -6.35
N TYR A 303 20.01 -1.82 -6.35
CA TYR A 303 19.59 -3.03 -5.64
C TYR A 303 19.48 -2.78 -4.14
N SER A 304 20.47 -2.11 -3.55
CA SER A 304 20.47 -1.78 -2.11
C SER A 304 19.31 -0.87 -1.73
N LEU A 305 19.05 0.17 -2.52
CA LEU A 305 17.95 1.10 -2.30
C LEU A 305 16.59 0.38 -2.42
N TYR A 306 16.42 -0.44 -3.47
CA TYR A 306 15.20 -1.20 -3.71
C TYR A 306 14.87 -2.12 -2.53
N HIS A 307 15.86 -2.94 -2.10
CA HIS A 307 15.66 -3.88 -0.99
C HIS A 307 15.49 -3.17 0.35
N ALA A 308 16.17 -2.04 0.60
CA ALA A 308 16.00 -1.27 1.82
C ALA A 308 14.57 -0.69 1.94
N ILE A 309 14.05 -0.10 0.86
CA ILE A 309 12.68 0.42 0.81
C ILE A 309 11.67 -0.73 0.96
N SER A 310 11.85 -1.81 0.19
CA SER A 310 10.99 -2.99 0.25
C SER A 310 10.95 -3.61 1.65
N ALA A 311 12.11 -3.70 2.33
CA ALA A 311 12.22 -4.25 3.68
C ALA A 311 11.58 -3.34 4.74
N PHE A 312 11.85 -2.02 4.71
CA PHE A 312 11.27 -1.09 5.67
C PHE A 312 9.75 -0.95 5.50
N CYS A 313 9.28 -0.92 4.25
CA CYS A 313 7.85 -0.93 3.95
C CYS A 313 7.19 -2.28 4.23
N ASN A 314 7.95 -3.34 4.51
CA ASN A 314 7.47 -4.71 4.68
C ASN A 314 6.78 -5.23 3.40
N ALA A 315 7.39 -5.04 2.24
CA ALA A 315 6.77 -5.33 0.95
C ALA A 315 7.15 -6.68 0.33
N GLY A 316 8.30 -7.26 0.71
CA GLY A 316 8.74 -8.59 0.26
C GLY A 316 9.16 -8.70 -1.21
N PHE A 317 9.13 -7.61 -1.97
CA PHE A 317 9.62 -7.60 -3.35
C PHE A 317 11.13 -7.58 -3.38
N ALA A 318 11.72 -8.53 -4.09
CA ALA A 318 13.15 -8.63 -4.35
C ALA A 318 13.45 -8.51 -5.84
N LEU A 319 14.66 -8.05 -6.18
CA LEU A 319 15.18 -8.03 -7.55
C LEU A 319 16.03 -9.27 -7.86
N PHE A 320 16.26 -10.13 -6.86
CA PHE A 320 16.89 -11.44 -7.04
C PHE A 320 15.80 -12.48 -7.26
N SER A 321 15.98 -13.36 -8.25
CA SER A 321 14.99 -14.39 -8.59
C SER A 321 14.83 -15.45 -7.49
N ASP A 322 15.87 -15.66 -6.68
CA ASP A 322 15.87 -16.53 -5.49
C ASP A 322 15.55 -15.76 -4.19
N ASN A 323 14.99 -14.55 -4.29
CA ASN A 323 14.76 -13.63 -3.18
C ASN A 323 16.08 -13.32 -2.43
N LEU A 324 16.24 -13.71 -1.16
CA LEU A 324 17.48 -13.54 -0.40
C LEU A 324 18.14 -14.89 -0.03
N GLU A 325 17.79 -16.00 -0.71
CA GLU A 325 18.35 -17.33 -0.42
C GLU A 325 19.86 -17.37 -0.65
N GLY A 326 20.37 -16.64 -1.66
CA GLY A 326 21.80 -16.49 -1.91
C GLY A 326 22.57 -15.84 -0.77
N PHE A 327 21.90 -15.04 0.09
CA PHE A 327 22.51 -14.32 1.22
C PHE A 327 22.21 -14.96 2.60
N LYS A 328 21.75 -16.23 2.64
CA LYS A 328 21.38 -16.92 3.88
C LYS A 328 22.50 -16.97 4.94
N GLY A 329 23.77 -16.94 4.52
CA GLY A 329 24.95 -16.92 5.38
C GLY A 329 25.51 -15.53 5.69
N ASP A 330 25.02 -14.49 5.03
CA ASP A 330 25.53 -13.13 5.20
C ASP A 330 24.88 -12.45 6.42
N TYR A 331 25.70 -12.18 7.42
CA TYR A 331 25.23 -11.59 8.68
C TYR A 331 24.71 -10.15 8.49
N ILE A 332 25.38 -9.35 7.65
CA ILE A 332 25.03 -7.93 7.47
C ILE A 332 23.69 -7.82 6.75
N VAL A 333 23.49 -8.56 5.65
CA VAL A 333 22.22 -8.57 4.91
C VAL A 333 21.07 -9.02 5.82
N ASN A 334 21.23 -10.16 6.50
CA ASN A 334 20.18 -10.71 7.35
C ASN A 334 19.80 -9.75 8.48
N MET A 335 20.77 -9.17 9.20
CA MET A 335 20.51 -8.24 10.30
C MET A 335 19.95 -6.91 9.81
N THR A 336 20.41 -6.39 8.68
CA THR A 336 19.89 -5.14 8.12
C THR A 336 18.44 -5.30 7.71
N VAL A 337 18.13 -6.34 6.92
CA VAL A 337 16.77 -6.59 6.41
C VAL A 337 15.80 -6.85 7.57
N THR A 338 16.15 -7.74 8.51
CA THR A 338 15.28 -8.03 9.67
C THR A 338 15.08 -6.83 10.57
N SER A 339 16.10 -5.98 10.77
CA SER A 339 15.97 -4.74 11.52
C SER A 339 15.01 -3.76 10.85
N LEU A 340 15.14 -3.56 9.54
CA LEU A 340 14.23 -2.71 8.76
C LEU A 340 12.78 -3.21 8.86
N ILE A 341 12.56 -4.52 8.70
CA ILE A 341 11.26 -5.17 8.85
C ILE A 341 10.65 -4.91 10.25
N ILE A 342 11.44 -5.12 11.30
CA ILE A 342 10.98 -4.92 12.68
C ILE A 342 10.61 -3.46 12.90
N PHE A 343 11.46 -2.51 12.52
CA PHE A 343 11.18 -1.08 12.71
C PHE A 343 9.97 -0.63 11.88
N GLY A 344 9.85 -1.05 10.63
CA GLY A 344 8.65 -0.79 9.82
C GLY A 344 7.37 -1.35 10.45
N GLY A 345 7.44 -2.59 10.96
CA GLY A 345 6.31 -3.29 11.57
C GLY A 345 5.91 -2.85 12.98
N LEU A 346 6.81 -2.22 13.77
CA LEU A 346 6.52 -1.78 15.13
C LEU A 346 5.49 -0.64 15.20
N GLY A 347 5.40 0.15 14.14
CA GLY A 347 4.53 1.33 14.09
C GLY A 347 5.20 2.62 14.59
N PHE A 348 4.94 3.70 13.85
CA PHE A 348 5.58 4.99 14.09
C PHE A 348 5.31 5.57 15.48
N ILE A 349 4.10 5.32 16.04
CA ILE A 349 3.74 5.77 17.39
C ILE A 349 4.63 5.11 18.45
N VAL A 350 4.93 3.82 18.28
CA VAL A 350 5.81 3.07 19.19
C VAL A 350 7.23 3.58 19.08
N ILE A 351 7.74 3.77 17.85
CA ILE A 351 9.09 4.28 17.61
C ILE A 351 9.25 5.68 18.23
N MET A 352 8.28 6.58 18.00
CA MET A 352 8.31 7.93 18.58
C MET A 352 8.29 7.89 20.12
N ASN A 353 7.49 7.01 20.71
CA ASN A 353 7.45 6.85 22.17
C ASN A 353 8.77 6.29 22.73
N LEU A 354 9.41 5.38 21.99
CA LEU A 354 10.74 4.85 22.34
C LEU A 354 11.81 5.95 22.26
N LEU A 355 11.85 6.69 21.14
CA LEU A 355 12.81 7.79 20.96
C LEU A 355 12.64 8.87 22.04
N HIS A 356 11.40 9.23 22.36
CA HIS A 356 11.11 10.16 23.45
C HIS A 356 11.55 9.61 24.81
N TYR A 357 11.29 8.34 25.09
CA TYR A 357 11.71 7.67 26.31
C TYR A 357 13.25 7.63 26.46
N PHE A 358 13.97 7.26 25.41
CA PHE A 358 15.44 7.23 25.44
C PHE A 358 16.04 8.63 25.56
N ARG A 359 15.45 9.65 24.92
CA ARG A 359 15.97 11.02 24.96
C ARG A 359 15.68 11.74 26.27
N PHE A 360 14.53 11.56 26.84
CA PHE A 360 14.04 12.34 27.98
C PHE A 360 13.53 11.47 29.15
N GLY A 361 12.96 10.30 28.88
CA GLY A 361 12.24 9.51 29.86
C GLY A 361 13.15 8.89 30.91
N ILE A 362 14.37 8.51 30.53
CA ILE A 362 15.37 7.93 31.47
C ILE A 362 15.69 8.95 32.56
N PHE A 363 15.88 10.22 32.20
CA PHE A 363 16.20 11.31 33.13
C PHE A 363 14.99 11.84 33.89
N LYS A 364 13.80 11.87 33.26
CA LYS A 364 12.55 12.40 33.85
C LYS A 364 11.67 11.33 34.50
N LYS A 365 12.11 10.07 34.57
CA LYS A 365 11.34 8.92 35.10
C LYS A 365 9.98 8.73 34.41
N GLU A 366 9.86 9.14 33.13
CA GLU A 366 8.67 8.90 32.34
C GLU A 366 8.48 7.41 32.06
N ARG A 367 7.23 6.97 31.92
CA ARG A 367 6.91 5.55 31.68
C ARG A 367 6.48 5.36 30.23
N LEU A 368 6.91 4.25 29.63
CA LEU A 368 6.39 3.81 28.33
C LEU A 368 4.87 3.66 28.38
N SER A 369 4.20 4.04 27.29
CA SER A 369 2.75 3.89 27.16
C SER A 369 2.34 2.41 27.23
N LEU A 370 1.10 2.12 27.66
CA LEU A 370 0.56 0.76 27.66
C LEU A 370 0.66 0.11 26.28
N HIS A 371 0.25 0.86 25.25
CA HIS A 371 0.33 0.42 23.86
C HIS A 371 1.74 -0.03 23.47
N THR A 372 2.75 0.80 23.73
CA THR A 372 4.15 0.48 23.44
C THR A 372 4.61 -0.79 24.15
N LYS A 373 4.25 -0.97 25.42
CA LYS A 373 4.61 -2.18 26.19
C LYS A 373 3.99 -3.43 25.61
N VAL A 374 2.70 -3.38 25.27
CA VAL A 374 1.98 -4.51 24.66
C VAL A 374 2.64 -4.89 23.33
N VAL A 375 2.87 -3.91 22.46
CA VAL A 375 3.49 -4.13 21.16
C VAL A 375 4.87 -4.76 21.27
N LEU A 376 5.74 -4.22 22.13
CA LEU A 376 7.12 -4.72 22.29
C LEU A 376 7.15 -6.15 22.85
N VAL A 377 6.33 -6.43 23.87
CA VAL A 377 6.30 -7.76 24.49
C VAL A 377 5.75 -8.80 23.51
N ILE A 378 4.62 -8.52 22.87
CA ILE A 378 4.05 -9.45 21.89
C ILE A 378 5.00 -9.66 20.71
N THR A 379 5.63 -8.60 20.18
CA THR A 379 6.64 -8.69 19.13
C THR A 379 7.80 -9.58 19.55
N GLY A 380 8.37 -9.35 20.72
CA GLY A 380 9.48 -10.15 21.22
C GLY A 380 9.12 -11.63 21.44
N VAL A 381 7.94 -11.90 22.02
CA VAL A 381 7.45 -13.26 22.23
C VAL A 381 7.25 -13.98 20.90
N LEU A 382 6.63 -13.34 19.90
CA LEU A 382 6.41 -13.95 18.59
C LEU A 382 7.72 -14.24 17.85
N ILE A 383 8.72 -13.34 17.92
CA ILE A 383 10.02 -13.56 17.28
C ILE A 383 10.74 -14.74 17.95
N VAL A 384 10.81 -14.76 19.28
CA VAL A 384 11.54 -15.82 20.00
C VAL A 384 10.84 -17.17 19.85
N SER A 385 9.52 -17.22 20.06
CA SER A 385 8.77 -18.47 19.91
C SER A 385 8.79 -18.99 18.46
N GLY A 386 8.62 -18.11 17.48
CA GLY A 386 8.70 -18.47 16.06
C GLY A 386 10.11 -19.02 15.70
N MET A 387 11.18 -18.34 16.12
CA MET A 387 12.55 -18.81 15.91
C MET A 387 12.77 -20.23 16.48
N LEU A 388 12.36 -20.47 17.72
CA LEU A 388 12.54 -21.78 18.37
C LEU A 388 11.72 -22.87 17.67
N LEU A 389 10.48 -22.59 17.28
CA LEU A 389 9.61 -23.54 16.60
C LEU A 389 10.12 -23.88 15.20
N ILE A 390 10.53 -22.88 14.42
CA ILE A 390 11.09 -23.10 13.07
C ILE A 390 12.43 -23.85 13.16
N LEU A 391 13.27 -23.50 14.13
CA LEU A 391 14.52 -24.22 14.35
C LEU A 391 14.25 -25.71 14.68
N ALA A 392 13.24 -26.00 15.50
CA ALA A 392 12.89 -27.37 15.87
C ALA A 392 12.28 -28.16 14.70
N THR A 393 11.38 -27.55 13.90
CA THR A 393 10.68 -28.24 12.80
C THR A 393 11.57 -28.45 11.59
N GLU A 394 12.45 -27.48 11.26
CA GLU A 394 13.28 -27.51 10.05
C GLU A 394 14.72 -28.01 10.30
N TRP A 395 15.07 -28.41 11.53
CA TRP A 395 16.42 -28.83 11.91
C TRP A 395 17.01 -29.91 10.99
N LYS A 396 16.17 -30.89 10.61
CA LYS A 396 16.53 -32.04 9.75
C LYS A 396 16.06 -31.90 8.30
N ASN A 397 15.38 -30.81 7.95
CA ASN A 397 14.82 -30.53 6.62
C ASN A 397 15.49 -29.30 5.99
N GLY A 398 14.84 -28.20 5.87
CA GLY A 398 15.33 -26.97 5.20
C GLY A 398 16.64 -26.41 5.79
N LEU A 399 16.95 -26.72 7.05
CA LEU A 399 18.19 -26.33 7.73
C LEU A 399 19.22 -27.46 7.86
N ALA A 400 19.00 -28.67 7.33
CA ALA A 400 19.78 -29.87 7.65
C ALA A 400 21.28 -29.70 7.44
N ASN A 401 21.71 -29.23 6.28
CA ASN A 401 23.10 -29.18 5.84
C ASN A 401 23.79 -27.83 6.12
N LEU A 402 23.19 -26.97 6.95
CA LEU A 402 23.73 -25.65 7.26
C LEU A 402 24.55 -25.66 8.57
N PRO A 403 25.59 -24.84 8.70
CA PRO A 403 26.29 -24.64 9.96
C PRO A 403 25.35 -24.04 11.02
N LEU A 404 25.65 -24.27 12.29
CA LEU A 404 24.79 -23.84 13.41
C LEU A 404 24.49 -22.34 13.39
N SER A 405 25.47 -21.51 13.06
CA SER A 405 25.29 -20.06 12.93
C SER A 405 24.24 -19.71 11.88
N THR A 406 24.29 -20.35 10.70
CA THR A 406 23.33 -20.13 9.60
C THR A 406 21.96 -20.72 9.95
N LYS A 407 21.89 -21.86 10.68
CA LYS A 407 20.60 -22.41 11.20
C LYS A 407 19.91 -21.42 12.12
N LEU A 408 20.64 -20.84 13.08
CA LEU A 408 20.10 -19.85 14.01
C LEU A 408 19.68 -18.57 13.27
N MET A 409 20.51 -18.09 12.35
CA MET A 409 20.20 -16.91 11.54
C MET A 409 18.99 -17.12 10.65
N GLY A 410 18.93 -18.24 9.92
CA GLY A 410 17.80 -18.57 9.06
C GLY A 410 16.50 -18.76 9.83
N SER A 411 16.53 -19.41 10.99
CA SER A 411 15.36 -19.55 11.87
C SER A 411 14.90 -18.20 12.44
N TYR A 412 15.84 -17.33 12.82
CA TYR A 412 15.53 -15.97 13.24
C TYR A 412 14.90 -15.16 12.11
N PHE A 413 15.51 -15.15 10.92
CA PHE A 413 14.97 -14.47 9.74
C PHE A 413 13.57 -14.97 9.40
N GLN A 414 13.40 -16.31 9.36
CA GLN A 414 12.12 -16.95 9.05
C GLN A 414 11.06 -16.73 10.15
N SER A 415 11.44 -16.36 11.36
CA SER A 415 10.49 -15.93 12.41
C SER A 415 10.05 -14.47 12.26
N VAL A 416 10.92 -13.61 11.71
CA VAL A 416 10.63 -12.19 11.51
C VAL A 416 9.79 -11.98 10.26
N THR A 417 10.12 -12.66 9.15
CA THR A 417 9.50 -12.43 7.85
C THR A 417 7.99 -12.70 7.77
N PRO A 418 7.37 -13.71 8.45
CA PRO A 418 5.93 -13.92 8.42
C PRO A 418 5.13 -12.78 9.03
N ARG A 419 5.78 -11.87 9.72
CA ARG A 419 5.18 -10.67 10.28
C ARG A 419 5.15 -9.54 9.26
N THR A 420 4.59 -9.84 8.09
CA THR A 420 4.27 -8.93 6.98
C THR A 420 5.47 -8.50 6.13
N ALA A 421 6.54 -9.31 5.99
CA ALA A 421 7.73 -8.87 5.27
C ALA A 421 7.98 -9.55 3.93
N GLY A 422 7.71 -10.86 3.81
CA GLY A 422 7.73 -11.58 2.53
C GLY A 422 9.09 -11.99 1.98
N PHE A 423 10.19 -11.58 2.59
CA PHE A 423 11.51 -12.05 2.19
C PHE A 423 11.78 -13.46 2.72
N ASN A 424 12.53 -14.26 1.98
CA ASN A 424 12.95 -15.58 2.41
C ASN A 424 14.46 -15.79 2.19
N THR A 425 15.07 -16.49 3.13
CA THR A 425 16.46 -16.97 3.07
C THR A 425 16.53 -18.50 3.07
N ILE A 426 15.38 -19.14 3.21
CA ILE A 426 15.18 -20.59 3.14
C ILE A 426 14.14 -20.84 2.05
N ASN A 427 14.33 -21.92 1.29
CA ASN A 427 13.38 -22.28 0.25
C ASN A 427 12.01 -22.61 0.86
N MET A 428 10.98 -21.86 0.43
CA MET A 428 9.63 -21.96 0.98
C MET A 428 8.83 -23.14 0.43
N THR A 429 9.23 -23.73 -0.70
CA THR A 429 8.46 -24.82 -1.36
C THR A 429 8.69 -26.19 -0.72
N HIS A 430 9.72 -26.34 0.11
CA HIS A 430 10.14 -27.62 0.70
C HIS A 430 10.06 -27.63 2.24
N LEU A 431 9.25 -26.75 2.83
CA LEU A 431 9.04 -26.73 4.28
C LEU A 431 8.19 -27.92 4.74
N THR A 432 8.40 -28.32 6.00
CA THR A 432 7.53 -29.32 6.64
C THR A 432 6.11 -28.77 6.83
N ASN A 433 5.08 -29.63 6.84
CA ASN A 433 3.70 -29.23 7.12
C ASN A 433 3.57 -28.54 8.48
N ALA A 434 4.38 -28.93 9.46
CA ALA A 434 4.42 -28.30 10.78
C ALA A 434 4.93 -26.85 10.67
N CYS A 435 5.97 -26.61 9.86
CA CYS A 435 6.51 -25.27 9.63
C CYS A 435 5.51 -24.40 8.87
N TYR A 436 4.84 -24.91 7.82
CA TYR A 436 3.75 -24.20 7.14
C TYR A 436 2.65 -23.79 8.12
N PHE A 437 2.15 -24.72 8.94
CA PHE A 437 1.10 -24.43 9.90
C PHE A 437 1.50 -23.33 10.90
N MET A 438 2.71 -23.41 11.47
CA MET A 438 3.22 -22.40 12.40
C MET A 438 3.41 -21.05 11.72
N THR A 439 3.89 -21.05 10.47
CA THR A 439 4.05 -19.81 9.70
C THR A 439 2.68 -19.18 9.39
N ILE A 440 1.63 -19.96 9.09
CA ILE A 440 0.26 -19.48 8.93
C ILE A 440 -0.22 -18.73 10.17
N ILE A 441 0.03 -19.29 11.38
CA ILE A 441 -0.32 -18.61 12.64
C ILE A 441 0.43 -17.28 12.80
N LEU A 442 1.73 -17.26 12.47
CA LEU A 442 2.54 -16.05 12.54
C LEU A 442 2.08 -14.99 11.51
N MET A 443 1.68 -15.41 10.29
CA MET A 443 1.18 -14.53 9.24
C MET A 443 -0.17 -13.90 9.60
N PHE A 444 -1.03 -14.64 10.30
CA PHE A 444 -2.30 -14.11 10.79
C PHE A 444 -2.10 -12.93 11.76
N ILE A 445 -1.02 -12.97 12.57
CA ILE A 445 -0.64 -11.92 13.52
C ILE A 445 0.30 -10.95 12.82
N GLY A 446 -0.27 -9.97 12.14
CA GLY A 446 0.48 -9.02 11.34
C GLY A 446 1.25 -7.96 12.13
N ALA A 447 1.46 -6.80 11.50
CA ALA A 447 2.19 -5.67 12.08
C ALA A 447 1.41 -4.96 13.19
N SER A 448 2.08 -4.05 13.90
CA SER A 448 1.46 -3.22 14.94
C SER A 448 0.66 -2.06 14.35
N PRO A 449 -0.29 -1.47 15.10
CA PRO A 449 -1.03 -0.29 14.66
C PRO A 449 -0.10 0.88 14.31
N GLY A 450 -0.35 1.50 13.14
CA GLY A 450 0.51 2.58 12.64
C GLY A 450 1.84 2.10 12.06
N GLY A 451 2.03 0.80 11.84
CA GLY A 451 3.13 0.23 11.07
C GLY A 451 2.81 0.06 9.60
N THR A 452 3.79 -0.37 8.81
CA THR A 452 3.72 -0.53 7.36
C THR A 452 2.97 -1.77 6.90
N GLY A 453 2.84 -2.83 7.75
CA GLY A 453 2.20 -4.09 7.39
C GLY A 453 0.71 -4.18 7.70
N GLY A 454 0.03 -5.19 7.12
CA GLY A 454 -1.41 -5.49 7.28
C GLY A 454 -1.74 -6.51 8.38
N GLY A 455 -2.74 -7.33 8.14
CA GLY A 455 -3.18 -8.41 9.04
C GLY A 455 -3.80 -7.96 10.36
N ILE A 456 -4.10 -8.93 11.24
CA ILE A 456 -4.54 -8.67 12.61
C ILE A 456 -3.41 -8.01 13.40
N LYS A 457 -3.67 -6.84 13.96
CA LYS A 457 -2.63 -6.07 14.64
C LYS A 457 -2.15 -6.75 15.91
N THR A 458 -0.82 -6.64 16.19
CA THR A 458 -0.22 -7.21 17.40
C THR A 458 -0.92 -6.77 18.70
N SER A 459 -1.41 -5.51 18.76
CA SER A 459 -2.20 -5.05 19.90
C SER A 459 -3.56 -5.74 20.02
N THR A 460 -4.24 -6.00 18.89
CA THR A 460 -5.52 -6.73 18.83
C THR A 460 -5.32 -8.17 19.35
N PHE A 461 -4.28 -8.84 18.86
CA PHE A 461 -3.91 -10.17 19.35
C PHE A 461 -3.55 -10.15 20.83
N GLY A 462 -2.77 -9.16 21.29
CA GLY A 462 -2.43 -8.98 22.70
C GLY A 462 -3.66 -8.81 23.60
N ILE A 463 -4.65 -8.02 23.16
CA ILE A 463 -5.93 -7.85 23.86
C ILE A 463 -6.71 -9.15 23.87
N PHE A 464 -6.76 -9.89 22.76
CA PHE A 464 -7.43 -11.20 22.65
C PHE A 464 -6.86 -12.19 23.69
N ILE A 465 -5.53 -12.38 23.72
CA ILE A 465 -4.86 -13.23 24.71
C ILE A 465 -5.09 -12.72 26.13
N GLY A 466 -4.96 -11.39 26.34
CA GLY A 466 -5.23 -10.78 27.64
C GLY A 466 -6.65 -11.00 28.15
N THR A 467 -7.63 -11.02 27.23
CA THR A 467 -9.04 -11.31 27.55
C THR A 467 -9.19 -12.76 28.02
N ILE A 468 -8.68 -13.72 27.25
CA ILE A 468 -8.70 -15.15 27.63
C ILE A 468 -8.03 -15.33 29.01
N TRP A 469 -6.85 -14.74 29.21
CA TRP A 469 -6.12 -14.86 30.46
C TRP A 469 -6.84 -14.26 31.66
N SER A 470 -7.51 -13.10 31.48
CA SER A 470 -8.32 -12.46 32.52
C SER A 470 -9.54 -13.27 32.89
N MET A 471 -10.24 -13.85 31.86
CA MET A 471 -11.38 -14.74 32.08
C MET A 471 -11.00 -16.01 32.83
N LEU A 472 -9.89 -16.67 32.46
CA LEU A 472 -9.38 -17.85 33.15
C LEU A 472 -9.02 -17.57 34.63
N ARG A 473 -8.72 -16.32 34.97
CA ARG A 473 -8.47 -15.87 36.34
C ARG A 473 -9.72 -15.36 37.07
N GLY A 474 -10.89 -15.47 36.48
CA GLY A 474 -12.15 -15.00 37.06
C GLY A 474 -12.25 -13.47 37.21
N ARG A 475 -11.49 -12.70 36.40
CA ARG A 475 -11.52 -11.23 36.46
C ARG A 475 -12.59 -10.68 35.52
N ILE A 476 -13.38 -9.74 36.00
CA ILE A 476 -14.43 -9.07 35.20
C ILE A 476 -13.80 -8.13 34.14
N ASN A 477 -12.69 -7.50 34.46
CA ASN A 477 -12.01 -6.54 33.58
C ASN A 477 -10.72 -7.13 33.02
N VAL A 478 -10.44 -6.81 31.77
CA VAL A 478 -9.16 -7.17 31.12
C VAL A 478 -8.08 -6.23 31.62
N GLU A 479 -7.10 -6.76 32.30
CA GLU A 479 -6.00 -6.00 32.88
C GLU A 479 -4.66 -6.41 32.27
N MET A 480 -3.90 -5.42 31.79
CA MET A 480 -2.54 -5.60 31.27
C MET A 480 -1.59 -4.54 31.85
N PHE A 481 -0.41 -4.96 32.31
CA PHE A 481 0.61 -4.06 32.89
C PHE A 481 0.07 -3.11 33.98
N LYS A 482 -0.79 -3.62 34.86
CA LYS A 482 -1.45 -2.88 35.95
C LYS A 482 -2.39 -1.74 35.45
N ARG A 483 -2.97 -1.92 34.27
CA ARG A 483 -3.99 -1.01 33.70
C ARG A 483 -5.15 -1.81 33.14
N SER A 484 -6.36 -1.31 33.31
CA SER A 484 -7.58 -1.88 32.74
C SER A 484 -7.79 -1.41 31.30
N ILE A 485 -8.27 -2.31 30.44
CA ILE A 485 -8.63 -2.02 29.04
C ILE A 485 -10.14 -1.78 28.95
N PRO A 486 -10.59 -0.72 28.24
CA PRO A 486 -12.02 -0.44 28.06
C PRO A 486 -12.75 -1.61 27.38
N LYS A 487 -13.98 -1.91 27.85
CA LYS A 487 -14.80 -3.00 27.30
C LYS A 487 -15.05 -2.85 25.80
N GLU A 488 -15.29 -1.64 25.31
CA GLU A 488 -15.48 -1.33 23.88
C GLU A 488 -14.26 -1.76 23.04
N THR A 489 -13.05 -1.55 23.56
CA THR A 489 -11.81 -1.97 22.88
C THR A 489 -11.69 -3.50 22.83
N VAL A 490 -12.07 -4.19 23.90
CA VAL A 490 -12.11 -5.65 23.96
C VAL A 490 -13.13 -6.21 22.98
N THR A 491 -14.36 -5.70 23.00
CA THR A 491 -15.43 -6.10 22.06
C THR A 491 -15.02 -5.86 20.61
N SER A 492 -14.41 -4.72 20.31
CA SER A 492 -13.91 -4.41 18.96
C SER A 492 -12.83 -5.38 18.51
N ALA A 493 -11.91 -5.77 19.40
CA ALA A 493 -10.85 -6.74 19.10
C ALA A 493 -11.42 -8.13 18.80
N LEU A 494 -12.39 -8.59 19.60
CA LEU A 494 -13.06 -9.89 19.39
C LEU A 494 -13.84 -9.89 18.08
N LEU A 495 -14.66 -8.87 17.84
CA LEU A 495 -15.46 -8.73 16.62
C LEU A 495 -14.59 -8.72 15.37
N LEU A 496 -13.48 -7.97 15.38
CA LEU A 496 -12.54 -7.89 14.27
C LEU A 496 -11.90 -9.25 13.98
N THR A 497 -11.48 -9.99 15.01
CA THR A 497 -10.86 -11.30 14.86
C THR A 497 -11.87 -12.32 14.31
N THR A 498 -13.09 -12.35 14.85
CA THR A 498 -14.17 -13.28 14.42
C THR A 498 -14.58 -12.99 12.97
N LEU A 499 -14.81 -11.72 12.62
CA LEU A 499 -15.16 -11.30 11.26
C LEU A 499 -14.08 -11.72 10.25
N THR A 500 -12.81 -11.54 10.63
CA THR A 500 -11.68 -11.92 9.78
C THR A 500 -11.64 -13.42 9.54
N LEU A 501 -11.76 -14.23 10.60
CA LEU A 501 -11.76 -15.69 10.47
C LEU A 501 -12.92 -16.19 9.60
N MET A 502 -14.11 -15.61 9.77
CA MET A 502 -15.28 -15.93 8.95
C MET A 502 -15.03 -15.62 7.47
N LEU A 503 -14.48 -14.44 7.17
CA LEU A 503 -14.15 -14.03 5.81
C LEU A 503 -13.11 -14.97 5.18
N LEU A 504 -12.02 -15.26 5.89
CA LEU A 504 -10.97 -16.17 5.42
C LEU A 504 -11.51 -17.60 5.21
N SER A 505 -12.45 -18.07 6.04
CA SER A 505 -13.08 -19.38 5.85
C SER A 505 -13.88 -19.45 4.55
N VAL A 506 -14.61 -18.38 4.22
CA VAL A 506 -15.36 -18.31 2.94
C VAL A 506 -14.39 -18.31 1.74
N PHE A 507 -13.34 -17.51 1.79
CA PHE A 507 -12.35 -17.43 0.71
C PHE A 507 -11.56 -18.74 0.58
N ALA A 508 -11.18 -19.36 1.70
CA ALA A 508 -10.54 -20.68 1.70
C ALA A 508 -11.43 -21.73 1.02
N PHE A 509 -12.73 -21.76 1.34
CA PHE A 509 -13.66 -22.69 0.71
C PHE A 509 -13.70 -22.52 -0.81
N VAL A 510 -13.80 -21.29 -1.30
CA VAL A 510 -13.82 -21.03 -2.74
C VAL A 510 -12.49 -21.44 -3.40
N LEU A 511 -11.34 -21.11 -2.79
CA LEU A 511 -10.02 -21.50 -3.31
C LEU A 511 -9.84 -23.03 -3.34
N LEU A 512 -10.31 -23.75 -2.32
CA LEU A 512 -10.27 -25.24 -2.29
C LEU A 512 -11.11 -25.89 -3.40
N VAL A 513 -12.12 -25.18 -3.94
CA VAL A 513 -12.93 -25.64 -5.07
C VAL A 513 -12.31 -25.27 -6.41
N THR A 514 -11.62 -24.13 -6.50
CA THR A 514 -11.13 -23.58 -7.78
C THR A 514 -9.68 -23.95 -8.10
N GLU A 515 -8.86 -24.26 -7.09
CA GLU A 515 -7.43 -24.50 -7.25
C GLU A 515 -7.07 -25.96 -7.02
N ASP A 516 -6.25 -26.52 -7.91
CA ASP A 516 -5.71 -27.88 -7.80
C ASP A 516 -4.34 -27.85 -7.07
N ALA A 517 -4.38 -27.58 -5.76
CA ALA A 517 -3.20 -27.54 -4.92
C ALA A 517 -3.47 -28.15 -3.53
N ALA A 518 -2.40 -28.56 -2.84
CA ALA A 518 -2.54 -29.10 -1.50
C ALA A 518 -3.23 -28.08 -0.55
N PRO A 519 -4.21 -28.49 0.28
CA PRO A 519 -4.93 -27.57 1.15
C PRO A 519 -4.04 -26.69 2.02
N ILE A 520 -2.94 -27.22 2.53
CA ILE A 520 -1.99 -26.44 3.36
C ILE A 520 -1.35 -25.29 2.58
N HIS A 521 -1.04 -25.47 1.29
CA HIS A 521 -0.51 -24.43 0.42
C HIS A 521 -1.57 -23.36 0.13
N ILE A 522 -2.83 -23.76 -0.10
CA ILE A 522 -3.96 -22.83 -0.30
C ILE A 522 -4.17 -21.95 0.94
N PHE A 523 -4.18 -22.57 2.14
CA PHE A 523 -4.26 -21.81 3.39
C PHE A 523 -3.04 -20.88 3.55
N PHE A 524 -1.85 -21.34 3.21
CA PHE A 524 -0.63 -20.56 3.29
C PHE A 524 -0.71 -19.29 2.43
N GLU A 525 -1.10 -19.42 1.15
CA GLU A 525 -1.28 -18.26 0.24
C GLU A 525 -2.37 -17.31 0.74
N LEU A 526 -3.51 -17.84 1.18
CA LEU A 526 -4.62 -17.03 1.66
C LEU A 526 -4.25 -16.21 2.89
N PHE A 527 -3.58 -16.84 3.87
CA PHE A 527 -3.14 -16.15 5.08
C PHE A 527 -1.98 -15.20 4.80
N SER A 528 -1.11 -15.53 3.86
CA SER A 528 -0.06 -14.63 3.36
C SER A 528 -0.67 -13.39 2.70
N ALA A 529 -1.68 -13.56 1.85
CA ALA A 529 -2.41 -12.47 1.21
C ALA A 529 -3.11 -11.57 2.24
N PHE A 530 -3.85 -12.17 3.20
CA PHE A 530 -4.55 -11.43 4.24
C PHE A 530 -3.60 -10.70 5.19
N GLY A 531 -2.54 -11.38 5.61
CA GLY A 531 -1.49 -10.79 6.44
C GLY A 531 -0.70 -9.70 5.73
N THR A 532 -0.84 -9.59 4.40
CA THR A 532 0.05 -8.81 3.51
C THR A 532 1.51 -9.17 3.77
N VAL A 533 1.82 -10.48 3.72
CA VAL A 533 3.13 -11.04 4.09
C VAL A 533 4.03 -11.24 2.89
N GLY A 534 3.52 -11.87 1.82
CA GLY A 534 4.28 -12.10 0.59
C GLY A 534 5.02 -13.43 0.49
N LEU A 535 5.03 -14.24 1.54
CA LEU A 535 5.56 -15.59 1.46
C LEU A 535 4.62 -16.48 0.64
N SER A 536 5.17 -17.29 -0.26
CA SER A 536 4.43 -18.22 -1.10
C SER A 536 4.96 -19.64 -0.92
N ALA A 537 4.03 -20.62 -0.94
CA ALA A 537 4.39 -22.04 -1.05
C ALA A 537 4.70 -22.45 -2.50
N GLY A 538 4.81 -21.48 -3.42
CA GLY A 538 5.14 -21.69 -4.83
C GLY A 538 3.94 -21.76 -5.77
N ILE A 539 2.70 -21.73 -5.26
CA ILE A 539 1.49 -21.87 -6.09
C ILE A 539 0.96 -20.56 -6.70
N THR A 540 1.47 -19.39 -6.27
CA THR A 540 0.96 -18.07 -6.72
C THR A 540 0.96 -17.89 -8.24
N PRO A 541 2.01 -18.23 -9.01
CA PRO A 541 2.01 -18.09 -10.46
C PRO A 541 0.94 -18.94 -11.15
N ASP A 542 0.69 -20.14 -10.60
CA ASP A 542 -0.17 -21.18 -11.19
C ASP A 542 -1.65 -21.03 -10.83
N LEU A 543 -2.00 -20.06 -9.97
CA LEU A 543 -3.40 -19.81 -9.61
C LEU A 543 -4.26 -19.49 -10.83
N THR A 544 -5.48 -20.02 -10.82
CA THR A 544 -6.49 -19.68 -11.81
C THR A 544 -6.83 -18.19 -11.77
N THR A 545 -7.51 -17.68 -12.81
CA THR A 545 -7.97 -16.28 -12.82
C THR A 545 -8.88 -15.98 -11.62
N ILE A 546 -9.72 -16.92 -11.23
CA ILE A 546 -10.62 -16.78 -10.06
C ILE A 546 -9.78 -16.74 -8.78
N GLY A 547 -8.82 -17.65 -8.62
CA GLY A 547 -7.91 -17.65 -7.48
C GLY A 547 -7.12 -16.36 -7.35
N LYS A 548 -6.56 -15.84 -8.46
CA LYS A 548 -5.87 -14.55 -8.47
C LYS A 548 -6.78 -13.41 -8.02
N LEU A 549 -8.04 -13.35 -8.46
CA LEU A 549 -9.00 -12.33 -8.04
C LEU A 549 -9.38 -12.42 -6.54
N ILE A 550 -9.49 -13.63 -6.01
CA ILE A 550 -9.72 -13.84 -4.57
C ILE A 550 -8.52 -13.37 -3.76
N ILE A 551 -7.31 -13.72 -4.18
CA ILE A 551 -6.07 -13.28 -3.52
C ILE A 551 -5.91 -11.76 -3.59
N ILE A 552 -6.18 -11.12 -4.74
CA ILE A 552 -6.23 -9.65 -4.90
C ILE A 552 -7.19 -9.03 -3.88
N THR A 553 -8.41 -9.56 -3.80
CA THR A 553 -9.42 -9.06 -2.85
C THR A 553 -8.96 -9.24 -1.40
N THR A 554 -8.34 -10.37 -1.10
CA THR A 554 -7.82 -10.69 0.24
C THR A 554 -6.68 -9.74 0.64
N MET A 555 -5.72 -9.47 -0.26
CA MET A 555 -4.64 -8.50 -0.04
C MET A 555 -5.20 -7.10 0.24
N PHE A 556 -6.18 -6.68 -0.55
CA PHE A 556 -6.83 -5.38 -0.38
C PHE A 556 -7.54 -5.25 0.98
N ILE A 557 -8.32 -6.28 1.38
CA ILE A 557 -9.00 -6.31 2.69
C ILE A 557 -7.99 -6.34 3.83
N GLY A 558 -6.92 -7.13 3.70
CA GLY A 558 -5.85 -7.21 4.69
C GLY A 558 -5.14 -5.87 4.93
N ARG A 559 -4.95 -5.10 3.85
CA ARG A 559 -4.30 -3.77 3.92
C ARG A 559 -5.20 -2.69 4.48
N VAL A 560 -6.41 -2.55 3.95
CA VAL A 560 -7.40 -1.54 4.38
C VAL A 560 -7.90 -1.82 5.79
N GLY A 561 -7.96 -3.08 6.16
CA GLY A 561 -8.52 -3.60 7.40
C GLY A 561 -10.03 -3.90 7.30
N PRO A 562 -10.47 -5.07 7.78
CA PRO A 562 -11.87 -5.51 7.67
C PRO A 562 -12.85 -4.55 8.33
N LEU A 563 -12.48 -3.93 9.45
CA LEU A 563 -13.34 -2.96 10.15
C LEU A 563 -13.55 -1.67 9.34
N THR A 564 -12.48 -1.15 8.71
CA THR A 564 -12.58 0.05 7.87
C THR A 564 -13.46 -0.21 6.65
N LEU A 565 -13.33 -1.38 6.04
CA LEU A 565 -14.17 -1.78 4.92
C LEU A 565 -15.64 -1.92 5.36
N MET A 566 -15.89 -2.56 6.49
CA MET A 566 -17.25 -2.69 7.04
C MET A 566 -17.87 -1.32 7.34
N LEU A 567 -17.12 -0.39 7.92
CA LEU A 567 -17.58 0.98 8.16
C LEU A 567 -17.86 1.72 6.85
N ALA A 568 -17.03 1.55 5.83
CA ALA A 568 -17.24 2.14 4.52
C ALA A 568 -18.55 1.66 3.87
N ILE A 569 -18.89 0.37 4.03
CA ILE A 569 -20.12 -0.23 3.52
C ILE A 569 -21.34 0.15 4.39
N SER A 570 -21.21 0.09 5.72
CA SER A 570 -22.31 0.34 6.65
C SER A 570 -22.80 1.79 6.63
N GLN A 571 -21.90 2.76 6.44
CA GLN A 571 -22.26 4.17 6.34
C GLN A 571 -23.11 4.51 5.10
N ILE A 572 -23.13 3.65 4.09
CA ILE A 572 -24.11 3.73 2.99
C ILE A 572 -25.53 3.47 3.51
N ARG A 573 -25.68 2.65 4.57
CA ARG A 573 -26.98 2.27 5.17
C ARG A 573 -27.40 3.14 6.36
N LEU A 574 -26.47 3.66 7.15
CA LEU A 574 -26.73 4.39 8.39
C LEU A 574 -27.27 5.84 8.21
N GLN A 575 -27.33 6.35 6.99
CA GLN A 575 -28.14 7.54 6.67
C GLN A 575 -29.64 7.29 6.77
N ARG A 576 -30.08 6.05 7.06
CA ARG A 576 -31.47 5.70 7.34
C ARG A 576 -31.63 5.48 8.85
N LYS A 577 -32.15 6.51 9.54
CA LYS A 577 -32.82 6.57 10.85
C LYS A 577 -32.28 5.61 11.94
N SER A 578 -31.77 6.21 13.03
CA SER A 578 -31.80 5.56 14.34
C SER A 578 -33.25 5.16 14.66
N ILE A 579 -33.49 3.85 14.77
CA ILE A 579 -34.75 3.34 15.27
C ILE A 579 -34.76 3.70 16.76
N GLY A 580 -35.68 4.55 17.16
CA GLY A 580 -35.73 5.11 18.52
C GLY A 580 -36.42 4.17 19.54
N TYR A 581 -36.26 2.86 19.40
CA TYR A 581 -36.76 1.88 20.39
C TYR A 581 -35.71 0.80 20.63
N GLU A 582 -35.67 0.30 21.86
CA GLU A 582 -34.88 -0.86 22.27
C GLU A 582 -35.85 -2.02 22.57
N TYR A 583 -35.46 -3.23 22.14
CA TYR A 583 -36.22 -4.43 22.50
C TYR A 583 -35.90 -4.85 23.94
N PRO A 584 -36.87 -5.49 24.67
CA PRO A 584 -36.58 -6.08 25.97
C PRO A 584 -35.43 -7.09 25.89
N GLU A 585 -34.56 -7.08 26.90
CA GLU A 585 -33.49 -8.06 27.03
C GLU A 585 -34.04 -9.42 27.46
N GLU A 586 -33.64 -10.50 26.77
CA GLU A 586 -33.95 -11.88 27.13
C GLU A 586 -32.65 -12.70 27.16
N ASN A 587 -32.49 -13.54 28.16
CA ASN A 587 -31.30 -14.35 28.35
C ASN A 587 -31.30 -15.55 27.40
N VAL A 588 -30.23 -15.71 26.62
CA VAL A 588 -29.96 -16.91 25.81
C VAL A 588 -28.83 -17.68 26.46
N MET A 589 -29.02 -19.01 26.61
CA MET A 589 -27.97 -19.88 27.14
C MET A 589 -26.80 -19.91 26.16
N VAL A 590 -25.62 -19.59 26.65
CA VAL A 590 -24.34 -19.74 25.95
C VAL A 590 -23.62 -20.90 26.64
N GLY A 591 -23.26 -21.96 25.87
CA GLY A 591 -22.66 -23.19 26.36
C GLY A 591 -21.31 -23.06 27.04
#